data_be959f5d7c30dbd3376c1d8b574add55
#
_entry.id   be959f5d7c30dbd3376c1d8b574add55
#
_cell.length_a   1.000
_cell.length_b   1.000
_cell.length_c   1.000
_cell.angle_alpha   90.00
_cell.angle_beta   90.00
_cell.angle_gamma   90.00
#
_symmetry.space_group_name_H-M   'P 1'
#
loop_
_entity.id
_entity.type
_entity.pdbx_description
1 polymer ?
#
loop_
_entity_poly.entity_id
_entity_poly.type
_entity_poly.pdbx_seq_one_letter_code
_entity_poly.pdbx_strand_id
1 'polypeptide(L)'
;MKKILILALAVLGLQSAMAKNWTVSEVKDIITKVNNTWQKNHPKQERSFWDPAVYHTGNMEAAQYLNNNDWYKYSYEWAEKNQWKGAREADKSKWRYEKYGEGHDFVLFGDWQICFQTYIDLYNSPIAPANKDFMVARAKEVMHYEAYSDKSDYWWWADALYMVMPVMTKMYKLTGDNQYLQKMYENWEYANSIMYDKETGLYFRDGKYVYPKHTTNNGKKDFWARGDGWVVAAFAKILKDLPKDDAHRKTYISYYKKIVKAVAKCQQEEGYWTRSMVDPEQAPGRETSGTALFAYGIQWGINNGYLSKKYQKTVDKAWSYLANIALQPDGTVGYVQPIGEKAIPGQVVNQKSVTNFGTGAFLLAACEYARHLEK
;
A
#
# COMPACT_ATOMS: atom_id res chain seq x y z
N MET A 1 -71.14 4.01 7.86
CA MET A 1 -69.85 4.50 8.47
C MET A 1 -68.71 4.04 7.59
N LYS A 2 -68.19 4.94 6.74
CA LYS A 2 -67.08 4.66 5.82
C LYS A 2 -65.76 4.93 6.56
N LYS A 3 -64.91 3.92 6.75
CA LYS A 3 -63.56 4.07 7.27
C LYS A 3 -62.63 4.56 6.15
N ILE A 4 -62.15 5.76 6.27
CA ILE A 4 -61.13 6.32 5.36
C ILE A 4 -59.76 5.81 5.86
N LEU A 5 -59.09 5.02 5.03
CA LEU A 5 -57.72 4.55 5.26
C LEU A 5 -56.77 5.59 4.70
N ILE A 6 -56.08 6.33 5.57
CA ILE A 6 -55.02 7.29 5.17
C ILE A 6 -53.73 6.50 4.99
N LEU A 7 -53.32 6.33 3.74
CA LEU A 7 -52.03 5.76 3.37
C LEU A 7 -50.98 6.88 3.45
N ALA A 8 -50.17 6.86 4.50
CA ALA A 8 -49.01 7.77 4.58
C ALA A 8 -47.90 7.20 3.69
N LEU A 9 -47.68 7.78 2.51
CA LEU A 9 -46.48 7.56 1.70
C LEU A 9 -45.30 8.24 2.40
N ALA A 10 -44.43 7.45 3.00
CA ALA A 10 -43.11 7.92 3.38
C ALA A 10 -42.26 8.04 2.11
N VAL A 11 -42.13 9.26 1.60
CA VAL A 11 -41.15 9.59 0.56
C VAL A 11 -39.78 9.62 1.24
N LEU A 12 -39.05 8.50 1.19
CA LEU A 12 -37.66 8.45 1.46
C LEU A 12 -36.94 9.24 0.34
N GLY A 13 -36.66 10.50 0.61
CA GLY A 13 -35.84 11.33 -0.24
C GLY A 13 -34.42 10.73 -0.32
N LEU A 14 -34.12 10.02 -1.39
CA LEU A 14 -32.76 9.79 -1.84
C LEU A 14 -32.16 11.16 -2.21
N GLN A 15 -31.63 11.86 -1.22
CA GLN A 15 -30.66 12.91 -1.50
C GLN A 15 -29.44 12.20 -2.10
N SER A 16 -29.32 12.29 -3.42
CA SER A 16 -28.01 12.09 -4.07
C SER A 16 -27.06 13.11 -3.41
N ALA A 17 -26.24 12.62 -2.50
CA ALA A 17 -25.18 13.44 -1.93
C ALA A 17 -24.35 13.94 -3.13
N MET A 18 -24.50 15.20 -3.49
CA MET A 18 -23.60 15.86 -4.45
C MET A 18 -22.18 15.57 -3.97
N ALA A 19 -21.35 15.02 -4.84
CA ALA A 19 -19.96 14.75 -4.49
C ALA A 19 -19.35 16.03 -3.92
N LYS A 20 -18.88 15.97 -2.68
CA LYS A 20 -18.26 17.12 -2.02
C LYS A 20 -17.05 17.54 -2.83
N ASN A 21 -17.00 18.81 -3.20
CA ASN A 21 -15.79 19.42 -3.78
C ASN A 21 -14.79 19.67 -2.65
N TRP A 22 -13.80 18.80 -2.56
CA TRP A 22 -12.72 18.94 -1.58
C TRP A 22 -11.78 20.08 -1.96
N THR A 23 -11.32 20.82 -0.96
CA THR A 23 -10.24 21.81 -1.12
C THR A 23 -8.90 21.20 -0.67
N VAL A 24 -7.81 21.76 -1.17
CA VAL A 24 -6.45 21.41 -0.73
C VAL A 24 -6.29 21.55 0.78
N SER A 25 -6.82 22.65 1.35
CA SER A 25 -6.75 22.91 2.80
C SER A 25 -7.44 21.82 3.61
N GLU A 26 -8.66 21.44 3.25
CA GLU A 26 -9.39 20.37 3.96
C GLU A 26 -8.64 19.04 3.94
N VAL A 27 -8.01 18.69 2.81
CA VAL A 27 -7.24 17.45 2.72
C VAL A 27 -5.96 17.54 3.56
N LYS A 28 -5.27 18.70 3.59
CA LYS A 28 -4.10 18.93 4.47
C LYS A 28 -4.48 18.85 5.95
N ASP A 29 -5.64 19.35 6.34
CA ASP A 29 -6.17 19.25 7.71
C ASP A 29 -6.45 17.79 8.09
N ILE A 30 -7.00 16.99 7.15
CA ILE A 30 -7.22 15.57 7.34
C ILE A 30 -5.88 14.82 7.53
N ILE A 31 -4.89 15.07 6.68
CA ILE A 31 -3.55 14.47 6.80
C ILE A 31 -2.97 14.79 8.19
N THR A 32 -3.03 16.05 8.59
CA THR A 32 -2.53 16.52 9.88
C THR A 32 -3.24 15.85 11.05
N LYS A 33 -4.58 15.82 11.01
CA LYS A 33 -5.39 15.18 12.04
C LYS A 33 -5.06 13.69 12.18
N VAL A 34 -5.05 12.95 11.08
CA VAL A 34 -4.80 11.49 11.08
C VAL A 34 -3.40 11.18 11.62
N ASN A 35 -2.38 11.87 11.10
CA ASN A 35 -1.01 11.59 11.47
C ASN A 35 -0.71 11.97 12.93
N ASN A 36 -1.16 13.13 13.38
CA ASN A 36 -1.00 13.56 14.78
C ASN A 36 -1.76 12.65 15.75
N THR A 37 -2.97 12.21 15.40
CA THR A 37 -3.75 11.26 16.20
C THR A 37 -3.01 9.93 16.33
N TRP A 38 -2.47 9.41 15.22
CA TRP A 38 -1.71 8.17 15.24
C TRP A 38 -0.49 8.28 16.16
N GLN A 39 0.37 9.29 15.98
CA GLN A 39 1.59 9.46 16.76
C GLN A 39 1.32 9.69 18.25
N LYS A 40 0.27 10.46 18.58
CA LYS A 40 -0.17 10.67 19.95
C LYS A 40 -0.59 9.35 20.63
N ASN A 41 -1.27 8.48 19.90
CA ASN A 41 -1.77 7.20 20.43
C ASN A 41 -0.67 6.12 20.46
N HIS A 42 0.44 6.31 19.72
CA HIS A 42 1.55 5.38 19.60
C HIS A 42 2.89 6.04 19.96
N PRO A 43 3.04 6.54 21.22
CA PRO A 43 4.28 7.22 21.63
C PRO A 43 5.49 6.27 21.76
N LYS A 44 5.22 4.96 21.82
CA LYS A 44 6.26 3.92 21.85
C LYS A 44 6.49 3.38 20.47
N GLN A 45 7.72 3.49 20.01
CA GLN A 45 8.12 2.96 18.71
C GLN A 45 8.05 1.42 18.68
N GLU A 46 7.62 0.88 17.55
CA GLU A 46 7.46 -0.55 17.32
C GLU A 46 8.70 -1.17 16.63
N ARG A 47 8.66 -2.48 16.37
CA ARG A 47 9.69 -3.20 15.60
C ARG A 47 9.69 -2.75 14.13
N SER A 48 10.79 -3.06 13.40
CA SER A 48 10.95 -2.72 11.98
C SER A 48 10.29 -3.70 11.01
N PHE A 49 9.25 -4.42 11.45
CA PHE A 49 8.51 -5.37 10.62
C PHE A 49 7.53 -4.66 9.68
N TRP A 50 6.94 -5.38 8.73
CA TRP A 50 6.19 -4.79 7.63
C TRP A 50 5.04 -3.89 8.06
N ASP A 51 4.27 -4.30 9.08
CA ASP A 51 3.07 -3.59 9.47
C ASP A 51 3.35 -2.19 10.05
N PRO A 52 4.30 -1.97 11.01
CA PRO A 52 4.70 -0.63 11.38
C PRO A 52 5.45 0.09 10.26
N ALA A 53 6.28 -0.63 9.49
CA ALA A 53 7.05 -0.01 8.41
C ALA A 53 6.16 0.63 7.34
N VAL A 54 5.01 0.03 7.01
CA VAL A 54 4.04 0.63 6.08
C VAL A 54 3.49 1.95 6.62
N TYR A 55 3.20 2.05 7.93
CA TYR A 55 2.84 3.35 8.51
C TYR A 55 3.94 4.39 8.27
N HIS A 56 5.19 4.03 8.53
CA HIS A 56 6.30 4.96 8.34
C HIS A 56 6.50 5.38 6.88
N THR A 57 6.19 4.53 5.88
CA THR A 57 6.19 4.97 4.48
C THR A 57 5.15 6.05 4.20
N GLY A 58 3.96 5.95 4.80
CA GLY A 58 2.91 6.96 4.72
C GLY A 58 3.26 8.24 5.48
N ASN A 59 3.84 8.09 6.68
CA ASN A 59 4.32 9.22 7.48
C ASN A 59 5.41 10.01 6.75
N MET A 60 6.38 9.34 6.11
CA MET A 60 7.42 10.01 5.32
C MET A 60 6.83 10.79 4.14
N GLU A 61 5.85 10.24 3.44
CA GLU A 61 5.17 10.94 2.36
C GLU A 61 4.42 12.18 2.87
N ALA A 62 3.74 12.06 4.02
CA ALA A 62 3.05 13.18 4.67
C ALA A 62 4.02 14.24 5.19
N ALA A 63 5.12 13.82 5.81
CA ALA A 63 6.18 14.72 6.28
C ALA A 63 6.79 15.52 5.14
N GLN A 64 7.07 14.87 4.02
CA GLN A 64 7.59 15.53 2.83
C GLN A 64 6.58 16.50 2.22
N TYR A 65 5.32 16.07 2.09
CA TYR A 65 4.28 16.87 1.44
C TYR A 65 3.93 18.14 2.23
N LEU A 66 3.88 18.05 3.57
CA LEU A 66 3.60 19.20 4.43
C LEU A 66 4.85 19.88 5.02
N ASN A 67 6.04 19.43 4.63
CA ASN A 67 7.32 19.93 5.14
C ASN A 67 7.37 19.93 6.68
N ASN A 68 6.98 18.82 7.32
CA ASN A 68 6.84 18.68 8.76
C ASN A 68 8.00 17.91 9.38
N ASN A 69 8.90 18.62 10.07
CA ASN A 69 10.09 18.03 10.68
C ASN A 69 9.79 17.11 11.88
N ASP A 70 8.71 17.34 12.63
CA ASP A 70 8.35 16.48 13.77
C ASP A 70 7.92 15.09 13.30
N TRP A 71 7.27 15.01 12.15
CA TRP A 71 6.90 13.73 11.56
C TRP A 71 8.10 12.95 10.99
N TYR A 72 9.08 13.65 10.42
CA TYR A 72 10.37 13.03 10.10
C TYR A 72 11.05 12.50 11.36
N LYS A 73 11.06 13.28 12.44
CA LYS A 73 11.67 12.91 13.71
C LYS A 73 11.02 11.66 14.32
N TYR A 74 9.69 11.55 14.24
CA TYR A 74 8.98 10.35 14.70
C TYR A 74 9.45 9.07 13.97
N SER A 75 9.62 9.12 12.64
CA SER A 75 10.19 7.99 11.89
C SER A 75 11.68 7.78 12.16
N TYR A 76 12.43 8.86 12.42
CA TYR A 76 13.83 8.76 12.79
C TYR A 76 14.01 8.03 14.12
N GLU A 77 13.23 8.37 15.14
CA GLU A 77 13.24 7.70 16.45
C GLU A 77 12.88 6.20 16.33
N TRP A 78 11.94 5.86 15.43
CA TRP A 78 11.65 4.47 15.11
C TRP A 78 12.84 3.74 14.48
N ALA A 79 13.51 4.38 13.53
CA ALA A 79 14.71 3.82 12.89
C ALA A 79 15.86 3.64 13.88
N GLU A 80 16.11 4.63 14.74
CA GLU A 80 17.11 4.59 15.83
C GLU A 80 16.84 3.43 16.79
N LYS A 81 15.60 3.28 17.29
CA LYS A 81 15.23 2.18 18.15
C LYS A 81 15.51 0.82 17.50
N ASN A 82 15.29 0.71 16.20
CA ASN A 82 15.56 -0.51 15.44
C ASN A 82 17.00 -0.61 14.96
N GLN A 83 17.90 0.33 15.36
CA GLN A 83 19.30 0.36 14.98
C GLN A 83 19.49 0.35 13.44
N TRP A 84 18.56 0.95 12.71
CA TRP A 84 18.57 1.00 11.25
C TRP A 84 18.63 -0.39 10.59
N LYS A 85 18.03 -1.40 11.26
CA LYS A 85 17.99 -2.79 10.80
C LYS A 85 16.55 -3.24 10.56
N GLY A 86 16.40 -4.16 9.61
CA GLY A 86 15.25 -5.07 9.51
C GLY A 86 15.47 -6.27 10.44
N ALA A 87 15.51 -7.49 9.88
CA ALA A 87 15.95 -8.66 10.64
C ALA A 87 17.39 -8.48 11.15
N ARG A 88 17.68 -9.04 12.35
CA ARG A 88 18.91 -8.74 13.10
C ARG A 88 20.05 -9.71 12.87
N GLU A 89 19.80 -10.88 12.26
CA GLU A 89 20.86 -11.87 12.03
C GLU A 89 22.04 -11.25 11.25
N ALA A 90 23.21 -11.24 11.87
CA ALA A 90 24.43 -10.66 11.29
C ALA A 90 25.24 -11.68 10.49
N ASP A 91 25.17 -12.97 10.85
CA ASP A 91 25.89 -14.04 10.18
C ASP A 91 25.24 -14.39 8.83
N LYS A 92 25.90 -14.00 7.74
CA LYS A 92 25.41 -14.23 6.37
C LYS A 92 25.18 -15.70 6.05
N SER A 93 25.89 -16.63 6.69
CA SER A 93 25.68 -18.06 6.51
C SER A 93 24.33 -18.55 7.05
N LYS A 94 23.70 -17.76 7.91
CA LYS A 94 22.37 -18.00 8.50
C LYS A 94 21.26 -17.21 7.84
N TRP A 95 21.57 -16.38 6.86
CA TRP A 95 20.55 -15.60 6.17
C TRP A 95 19.60 -16.56 5.42
N ARG A 96 18.34 -16.47 5.82
CA ARG A 96 17.32 -17.39 5.33
C ARG A 96 16.43 -16.73 4.30
N TYR A 97 16.07 -17.54 3.37
CA TYR A 97 14.99 -17.39 2.45
C TYR A 97 14.25 -18.72 2.38
N GLU A 98 12.95 -18.70 2.59
CA GLU A 98 12.09 -19.88 2.51
C GLU A 98 10.80 -19.52 1.80
N LYS A 99 10.50 -20.25 0.74
CA LYS A 99 9.28 -20.07 -0.02
C LYS A 99 8.09 -20.55 0.81
N TYR A 100 7.09 -19.66 0.96
CA TYR A 100 5.94 -19.84 1.86
C TYR A 100 6.30 -19.91 3.34
N GLY A 101 7.52 -19.53 3.70
CA GLY A 101 7.96 -19.40 5.08
C GLY A 101 7.83 -17.96 5.59
N GLU A 102 7.40 -17.81 6.85
CA GLU A 102 7.38 -16.55 7.58
C GLU A 102 8.25 -16.72 8.82
N GLY A 103 9.43 -16.10 8.83
CA GLY A 103 10.38 -16.24 9.92
C GLY A 103 10.71 -14.92 10.59
N HIS A 104 10.78 -14.93 11.92
CA HIS A 104 11.11 -13.74 12.71
C HIS A 104 12.49 -13.17 12.42
N ASP A 105 13.40 -13.94 11.84
CA ASP A 105 14.78 -13.53 11.59
C ASP A 105 15.22 -13.76 10.13
N PHE A 106 14.27 -13.90 9.21
CA PHE A 106 14.58 -14.08 7.80
C PHE A 106 15.05 -12.77 7.18
N VAL A 107 16.36 -12.60 7.09
CA VAL A 107 16.96 -11.38 6.53
C VAL A 107 16.54 -11.15 5.09
N LEU A 108 16.40 -12.23 4.30
CA LEU A 108 16.01 -12.18 2.90
C LEU A 108 14.50 -12.32 2.72
N PHE A 109 13.72 -11.66 3.56
CA PHE A 109 12.28 -11.68 3.55
C PHE A 109 11.71 -10.24 3.49
N GLY A 110 10.86 -9.99 2.50
CA GLY A 110 10.37 -8.64 2.18
C GLY A 110 9.77 -7.90 3.37
N ASP A 111 9.12 -8.63 4.29
CA ASP A 111 8.52 -8.06 5.49
C ASP A 111 9.53 -7.44 6.47
N TRP A 112 10.80 -7.87 6.40
CA TRP A 112 11.91 -7.24 7.12
C TRP A 112 12.70 -6.23 6.28
N GLN A 113 12.48 -6.19 4.97
CA GLN A 113 13.21 -5.30 4.06
C GLN A 113 12.49 -3.99 3.79
N ILE A 114 11.16 -3.95 3.94
CA ILE A 114 10.37 -2.74 3.70
C ILE A 114 10.83 -1.53 4.51
N CYS A 115 11.33 -1.71 5.72
CA CYS A 115 11.83 -0.62 6.57
C CYS A 115 12.93 0.20 5.87
N PHE A 116 13.66 -0.42 4.95
CA PHE A 116 14.70 0.26 4.17
C PHE A 116 14.14 1.36 3.26
N GLN A 117 12.85 1.30 2.85
CA GLN A 117 12.22 2.44 2.17
C GLN A 117 12.31 3.69 3.04
N THR A 118 11.85 3.58 4.30
CA THR A 118 11.85 4.70 5.26
C THR A 118 13.28 5.13 5.63
N TYR A 119 14.20 4.20 5.81
CA TYR A 119 15.59 4.54 6.18
C TYR A 119 16.30 5.31 5.07
N ILE A 120 16.11 4.94 3.80
CA ILE A 120 16.65 5.67 2.66
C ILE A 120 15.98 7.04 2.50
N ASP A 121 14.67 7.14 2.75
CA ASP A 121 13.96 8.41 2.70
C ASP A 121 14.44 9.35 3.82
N LEU A 122 14.70 8.85 5.03
CA LEU A 122 15.29 9.61 6.13
C LEU A 122 16.74 10.04 5.82
N TYR A 123 17.53 9.18 5.20
CA TYR A 123 18.87 9.51 4.73
C TYR A 123 18.88 10.72 3.78
N ASN A 124 17.82 10.86 2.97
CA ASN A 124 17.64 11.97 2.03
C ASN A 124 16.79 13.13 2.60
N SER A 125 16.37 13.05 3.85
CA SER A 125 15.51 14.04 4.48
C SER A 125 16.28 15.26 4.98
N PRO A 126 15.58 16.41 5.23
CA PRO A 126 16.23 17.63 5.75
C PRO A 126 16.77 17.46 7.18
N ILE A 127 16.32 16.46 7.94
CA ILE A 127 16.78 16.21 9.31
C ILE A 127 17.93 15.22 9.40
N ALA A 128 18.42 14.69 8.27
CA ALA A 128 19.52 13.73 8.27
C ALA A 128 20.81 14.38 8.83
N PRO A 129 21.53 13.71 9.75
CA PRO A 129 22.76 14.25 10.31
C PRO A 129 23.90 14.26 9.27
N ALA A 130 24.95 15.05 9.51
CA ALA A 130 26.09 15.11 8.59
C ALA A 130 26.78 13.74 8.43
N ASN A 131 26.95 13.00 9.52
CA ASN A 131 27.44 11.62 9.50
C ASN A 131 26.26 10.65 9.45
N LYS A 132 25.74 10.36 8.25
CA LYS A 132 24.49 9.62 8.04
C LYS A 132 24.64 8.24 7.41
N ASP A 133 25.85 7.81 7.05
CA ASP A 133 26.03 6.55 6.32
C ASP A 133 25.56 5.31 7.08
N PHE A 134 25.56 5.37 8.41
CA PHE A 134 25.02 4.30 9.26
C PHE A 134 23.53 4.03 9.01
N MET A 135 22.76 5.06 8.59
CA MET A 135 21.32 4.95 8.35
C MET A 135 20.97 3.96 7.23
N VAL A 136 21.88 3.79 6.28
CA VAL A 136 21.68 2.93 5.09
C VAL A 136 22.66 1.75 5.02
N ALA A 137 23.54 1.61 6.01
CA ALA A 137 24.57 0.57 6.01
C ALA A 137 23.96 -0.84 5.92
N ARG A 138 22.95 -1.13 6.74
CA ARG A 138 22.27 -2.43 6.72
C ARG A 138 21.46 -2.65 5.45
N ALA A 139 20.80 -1.62 4.96
CA ALA A 139 20.09 -1.70 3.67
C ALA A 139 21.06 -2.02 2.53
N LYS A 140 22.22 -1.33 2.47
CA LYS A 140 23.27 -1.63 1.47
C LYS A 140 23.73 -3.08 1.57
N GLU A 141 23.99 -3.57 2.78
CA GLU A 141 24.47 -4.93 3.00
C GLU A 141 23.48 -5.99 2.52
N VAL A 142 22.22 -5.90 2.98
CA VAL A 142 21.17 -6.89 2.68
C VAL A 142 20.76 -6.84 1.22
N MET A 143 20.52 -5.64 0.70
CA MET A 143 20.04 -5.49 -0.68
C MET A 143 21.14 -5.79 -1.71
N HIS A 144 22.42 -5.53 -1.39
CA HIS A 144 23.55 -5.97 -2.22
C HIS A 144 23.61 -7.50 -2.29
N TYR A 145 23.46 -8.18 -1.15
CA TYR A 145 23.44 -9.65 -1.13
C TYR A 145 22.32 -10.20 -2.02
N GLU A 146 21.11 -9.65 -1.92
CA GLU A 146 19.98 -10.09 -2.77
C GLU A 146 20.21 -9.74 -4.25
N ALA A 147 20.69 -8.54 -4.55
CA ALA A 147 20.92 -8.09 -5.92
C ALA A 147 21.95 -8.95 -6.67
N TYR A 148 22.97 -9.43 -5.98
CA TYR A 148 24.04 -10.24 -6.55
C TYR A 148 23.88 -11.75 -6.31
N SER A 149 22.73 -12.18 -5.77
CA SER A 149 22.39 -13.59 -5.63
C SER A 149 22.06 -14.24 -6.97
N ASP A 150 22.41 -15.52 -7.13
CA ASP A 150 21.98 -16.33 -8.28
C ASP A 150 20.47 -16.66 -8.25
N LYS A 151 19.79 -16.39 -7.13
CA LYS A 151 18.35 -16.62 -6.98
C LYS A 151 17.54 -15.41 -7.43
N SER A 152 16.37 -15.69 -8.00
CA SER A 152 15.40 -14.68 -8.45
C SER A 152 13.96 -15.06 -8.08
N ASP A 153 13.79 -15.81 -6.98
CA ASP A 153 12.52 -16.35 -6.50
C ASP A 153 12.15 -15.87 -5.09
N TYR A 154 12.73 -14.74 -4.65
CA TYR A 154 12.52 -14.18 -3.32
C TYR A 154 11.08 -13.66 -3.12
N TRP A 155 10.45 -13.12 -4.18
CA TRP A 155 9.17 -12.43 -4.08
C TRP A 155 8.03 -13.34 -4.54
N TRP A 156 7.69 -14.31 -3.71
CA TRP A 156 6.70 -15.35 -4.01
C TRP A 156 5.25 -14.97 -3.63
N TRP A 157 5.02 -13.77 -3.08
CA TRP A 157 3.69 -13.26 -2.70
C TRP A 157 3.53 -11.79 -3.10
N ALA A 158 2.26 -11.36 -3.32
CA ALA A 158 1.93 -10.06 -3.89
C ALA A 158 2.44 -8.89 -3.03
N ASP A 159 2.40 -9.05 -1.71
CA ASP A 159 2.83 -8.03 -0.74
C ASP A 159 4.33 -7.69 -0.91
N ALA A 160 5.17 -8.68 -1.26
CA ALA A 160 6.61 -8.49 -1.49
C ALA A 160 6.90 -7.43 -2.56
N LEU A 161 6.01 -7.27 -3.55
CA LEU A 161 6.17 -6.27 -4.59
C LEU A 161 6.16 -4.84 -4.01
N TYR A 162 5.26 -4.57 -3.05
CA TYR A 162 5.27 -3.29 -2.34
C TYR A 162 6.42 -3.17 -1.35
N MET A 163 6.74 -4.27 -0.66
CA MET A 163 7.78 -4.27 0.37
C MET A 163 9.15 -3.98 -0.23
N VAL A 164 9.53 -4.61 -1.35
CA VAL A 164 10.92 -4.65 -1.82
C VAL A 164 11.17 -3.91 -3.13
N MET A 165 10.26 -3.92 -4.13
CA MET A 165 10.52 -3.21 -5.39
C MET A 165 10.92 -1.74 -5.19
N PRO A 166 10.24 -0.96 -4.31
CA PRO A 166 10.66 0.42 -4.06
C PRO A 166 12.02 0.52 -3.36
N VAL A 167 12.43 -0.48 -2.59
CA VAL A 167 13.78 -0.52 -2.00
C VAL A 167 14.83 -0.65 -3.10
N MET A 168 14.60 -1.53 -4.09
CA MET A 168 15.53 -1.71 -5.21
C MET A 168 15.72 -0.43 -6.03
N THR A 169 14.65 0.30 -6.36
CA THR A 169 14.77 1.58 -7.08
C THR A 169 15.47 2.65 -6.24
N LYS A 170 15.21 2.69 -4.93
CA LYS A 170 15.91 3.61 -4.00
C LYS A 170 17.39 3.25 -3.85
N MET A 171 17.74 1.97 -3.80
CA MET A 171 19.12 1.51 -3.79
C MET A 171 19.86 1.88 -5.07
N TYR A 172 19.23 1.72 -6.23
CA TYR A 172 19.78 2.22 -7.48
C TYR A 172 20.07 3.73 -7.41
N LYS A 173 19.10 4.53 -6.96
CA LYS A 173 19.30 5.99 -6.82
C LYS A 173 20.42 6.36 -5.84
N LEU A 174 20.61 5.55 -4.82
CA LEU A 174 21.64 5.76 -3.80
C LEU A 174 23.04 5.39 -4.26
N THR A 175 23.16 4.39 -5.13
CA THR A 175 24.46 3.78 -5.49
C THR A 175 24.85 3.96 -6.95
N GLY A 176 23.89 4.20 -7.85
CA GLY A 176 24.10 4.19 -9.31
C GLY A 176 24.23 2.78 -9.91
N ASP A 177 24.05 1.73 -9.12
CA ASP A 177 24.30 0.35 -9.54
C ASP A 177 23.04 -0.27 -10.19
N ASN A 178 23.12 -0.52 -11.50
CA ASN A 178 22.03 -1.09 -12.30
C ASN A 178 21.64 -2.52 -11.90
N GLN A 179 22.50 -3.24 -11.16
CA GLN A 179 22.18 -4.60 -10.72
C GLN A 179 20.92 -4.65 -9.85
N TYR A 180 20.65 -3.59 -9.08
CA TYR A 180 19.39 -3.48 -8.31
C TYR A 180 18.16 -3.49 -9.23
N LEU A 181 18.21 -2.78 -10.36
CA LEU A 181 17.08 -2.73 -11.30
C LEU A 181 16.93 -4.04 -12.07
N GLN A 182 18.04 -4.67 -12.43
CA GLN A 182 18.04 -5.98 -13.07
C GLN A 182 17.46 -7.05 -12.15
N LYS A 183 17.91 -7.12 -10.90
CA LYS A 183 17.38 -8.07 -9.90
C LYS A 183 15.92 -7.80 -9.56
N MET A 184 15.52 -6.52 -9.51
CA MET A 184 14.11 -6.15 -9.35
C MET A 184 13.25 -6.72 -10.46
N TYR A 185 13.70 -6.65 -11.69
CA TYR A 185 12.97 -7.21 -12.84
C TYR A 185 12.87 -8.73 -12.76
N GLU A 186 13.95 -9.43 -12.47
CA GLU A 186 13.99 -10.90 -12.36
C GLU A 186 13.03 -11.41 -11.27
N ASN A 187 13.09 -10.84 -10.07
CA ASN A 187 12.19 -11.20 -8.97
C ASN A 187 10.73 -10.85 -9.28
N TRP A 188 10.48 -9.70 -9.92
CA TRP A 188 9.15 -9.31 -10.35
C TRP A 188 8.60 -10.24 -11.45
N GLU A 189 9.43 -10.64 -12.42
CA GLU A 189 9.03 -11.57 -13.49
C GLU A 189 8.66 -12.94 -12.90
N TYR A 190 9.44 -13.42 -11.93
CA TYR A 190 9.11 -14.64 -11.19
C TYR A 190 7.77 -14.48 -10.45
N ALA A 191 7.59 -13.40 -9.67
CA ALA A 191 6.34 -13.12 -8.96
C ALA A 191 5.14 -13.04 -9.92
N ASN A 192 5.32 -12.33 -11.02
CA ASN A 192 4.31 -12.17 -12.07
C ASN A 192 3.95 -13.50 -12.74
N SER A 193 4.93 -14.41 -12.93
CA SER A 193 4.70 -15.73 -13.52
C SER A 193 3.81 -16.63 -12.66
N ILE A 194 3.83 -16.44 -11.33
CA ILE A 194 3.03 -17.23 -10.37
C ILE A 194 1.65 -16.61 -10.17
N MET A 195 1.59 -15.28 -9.97
CA MET A 195 0.43 -14.64 -9.38
C MET A 195 -0.46 -13.92 -10.38
N TYR A 196 0.09 -13.48 -11.52
CA TYR A 196 -0.69 -12.69 -12.48
C TYR A 196 -1.71 -13.54 -13.24
N ASP A 197 -2.98 -13.23 -13.08
CA ASP A 197 -4.06 -13.85 -13.85
C ASP A 197 -4.30 -13.08 -15.16
N LYS A 198 -3.93 -13.69 -16.29
CA LYS A 198 -4.05 -13.07 -17.61
C LYS A 198 -5.51 -12.78 -18.04
N GLU A 199 -6.46 -13.53 -17.51
CA GLU A 199 -7.88 -13.40 -17.85
C GLU A 199 -8.49 -12.16 -17.19
N THR A 200 -8.23 -11.97 -15.91
CA THR A 200 -8.80 -10.85 -15.14
C THR A 200 -7.91 -9.61 -15.12
N GLY A 201 -6.59 -9.80 -15.17
CA GLY A 201 -5.59 -8.75 -14.97
C GLY A 201 -5.30 -8.44 -13.51
N LEU A 202 -5.80 -9.25 -12.57
CA LEU A 202 -5.56 -9.19 -11.13
C LEU A 202 -4.43 -10.15 -10.73
N TYR A 203 -4.00 -10.06 -9.47
CA TYR A 203 -2.97 -10.91 -8.89
C TYR A 203 -3.54 -11.78 -7.78
N PHE A 204 -3.31 -13.08 -7.85
CA PHE A 204 -3.47 -13.94 -6.67
C PHE A 204 -2.46 -13.53 -5.60
N ARG A 205 -2.79 -13.73 -4.31
CA ARG A 205 -1.88 -13.36 -3.22
C ARG A 205 -0.54 -14.08 -3.31
N ASP A 206 -0.57 -15.39 -3.59
CA ASP A 206 0.59 -16.24 -3.84
C ASP A 206 0.18 -17.54 -4.54
N GLY A 207 1.13 -18.45 -4.79
CA GLY A 207 0.89 -19.72 -5.47
C GLY A 207 -0.08 -20.69 -4.77
N LYS A 208 -0.41 -20.48 -3.48
CA LYS A 208 -1.43 -21.26 -2.76
C LYS A 208 -2.84 -20.91 -3.20
N TYR A 209 -3.04 -19.64 -3.65
CA TYR A 209 -4.34 -19.07 -3.99
C TYR A 209 -4.67 -19.13 -5.48
N VAL A 210 -3.78 -19.66 -6.32
CA VAL A 210 -3.98 -19.72 -7.78
C VAL A 210 -5.11 -20.69 -8.13
N TYR A 211 -6.07 -20.20 -8.92
CA TYR A 211 -7.16 -21.02 -9.47
C TYR A 211 -6.62 -22.12 -10.41
N PRO A 212 -7.18 -23.34 -10.41
CA PRO A 212 -8.31 -23.83 -9.62
C PRO A 212 -7.93 -24.49 -8.28
N LYS A 213 -6.67 -24.42 -7.83
CA LYS A 213 -6.24 -25.02 -6.56
C LYS A 213 -6.94 -24.40 -5.35
N HIS A 214 -7.29 -23.13 -5.45
CA HIS A 214 -8.03 -22.39 -4.45
C HIS A 214 -9.16 -21.59 -5.10
N THR A 215 -10.30 -21.53 -4.41
CA THR A 215 -11.47 -20.75 -4.83
C THR A 215 -12.10 -20.08 -3.61
N THR A 216 -12.92 -19.05 -3.84
CA THR A 216 -13.88 -18.59 -2.84
C THR A 216 -14.91 -19.66 -2.49
N ASN A 217 -15.68 -19.49 -1.43
CA ASN A 217 -16.78 -20.41 -1.08
C ASN A 217 -17.83 -20.53 -2.20
N ASN A 218 -17.92 -19.51 -3.07
CA ASN A 218 -18.81 -19.50 -4.22
C ASN A 218 -18.18 -20.06 -5.50
N GLY A 219 -16.99 -20.66 -5.41
CA GLY A 219 -16.27 -21.27 -6.53
C GLY A 219 -15.61 -20.30 -7.49
N LYS A 220 -15.49 -19.02 -7.13
CA LYS A 220 -14.83 -18.00 -7.95
C LYS A 220 -13.33 -17.93 -7.67
N LYS A 221 -12.57 -17.30 -8.56
CA LYS A 221 -11.17 -16.94 -8.32
C LYS A 221 -11.06 -16.05 -7.08
N ASP A 222 -10.10 -16.31 -6.20
CA ASP A 222 -9.93 -15.56 -4.96
C ASP A 222 -8.83 -14.50 -5.10
N PHE A 223 -9.24 -13.26 -5.33
CA PHE A 223 -8.36 -12.10 -5.40
C PHE A 223 -8.59 -11.21 -4.18
N TRP A 224 -7.54 -10.96 -3.44
CA TRP A 224 -7.59 -10.20 -2.20
C TRP A 224 -7.29 -8.71 -2.43
N ALA A 225 -8.22 -7.84 -2.03
CA ALA A 225 -8.14 -6.40 -2.32
C ALA A 225 -6.82 -5.77 -1.82
N ARG A 226 -6.38 -6.06 -0.60
CA ARG A 226 -5.10 -5.54 -0.09
C ARG A 226 -3.91 -6.11 -0.86
N GLY A 227 -3.97 -7.37 -1.29
CA GLY A 227 -2.94 -7.97 -2.15
C GLY A 227 -2.77 -7.22 -3.47
N ASP A 228 -3.85 -7.05 -4.22
CA ASP A 228 -3.84 -6.23 -5.44
C ASP A 228 -3.50 -4.75 -5.16
N GLY A 229 -3.89 -4.23 -3.99
CA GLY A 229 -3.55 -2.88 -3.53
C GLY A 229 -2.04 -2.68 -3.39
N TRP A 230 -1.34 -3.65 -2.82
CA TRP A 230 0.13 -3.64 -2.76
C TRP A 230 0.75 -3.55 -4.14
N VAL A 231 0.26 -4.34 -5.10
CA VAL A 231 0.79 -4.36 -6.48
C VAL A 231 0.59 -3.01 -7.17
N VAL A 232 -0.61 -2.43 -7.08
CA VAL A 232 -0.89 -1.10 -7.66
C VAL A 232 -0.01 -0.02 -7.05
N ALA A 233 0.14 -0.02 -5.73
CA ALA A 233 0.98 0.94 -5.02
C ALA A 233 2.48 0.75 -5.33
N ALA A 234 2.93 -0.50 -5.47
CA ALA A 234 4.31 -0.81 -5.87
C ALA A 234 4.66 -0.20 -7.22
N PHE A 235 3.82 -0.39 -8.24
CA PHE A 235 4.04 0.21 -9.55
C PHE A 235 4.12 1.74 -9.50
N ALA A 236 3.26 2.40 -8.73
CA ALA A 236 3.33 3.85 -8.55
C ALA A 236 4.67 4.27 -7.93
N LYS A 237 5.09 3.60 -6.85
CA LYS A 237 6.36 3.92 -6.16
C LYS A 237 7.58 3.71 -7.06
N ILE A 238 7.69 2.56 -7.75
CA ILE A 238 8.86 2.31 -8.60
C ILE A 238 8.92 3.23 -9.81
N LEU A 239 7.79 3.52 -10.46
CA LEU A 239 7.74 4.40 -11.63
C LEU A 239 8.09 5.86 -11.29
N LYS A 240 7.97 6.26 -10.01
CA LYS A 240 8.45 7.55 -9.49
C LYS A 240 9.99 7.62 -9.51
N ASP A 241 10.65 6.52 -9.17
CA ASP A 241 12.11 6.48 -8.95
C ASP A 241 12.91 5.87 -10.12
N LEU A 242 12.27 5.04 -10.94
CA LEU A 242 12.90 4.32 -12.04
C LEU A 242 13.38 5.29 -13.14
N PRO A 243 14.58 5.13 -13.73
CA PRO A 243 15.04 5.93 -14.87
C PRO A 243 14.07 5.88 -16.04
N LYS A 244 13.97 6.98 -16.79
CA LYS A 244 13.08 7.07 -17.97
C LYS A 244 13.47 6.12 -19.09
N ASP A 245 14.74 5.82 -19.19
CA ASP A 245 15.39 4.95 -20.19
C ASP A 245 15.60 3.51 -19.69
N ASP A 246 15.13 3.16 -18.50
CA ASP A 246 15.19 1.78 -18.00
C ASP A 246 14.55 0.80 -19.00
N ALA A 247 15.25 -0.31 -19.27
CA ALA A 247 14.87 -1.29 -20.28
C ALA A 247 13.49 -1.91 -20.03
N HIS A 248 13.08 -2.08 -18.77
CA HIS A 248 11.84 -2.74 -18.37
C HIS A 248 10.71 -1.78 -18.02
N ARG A 249 10.97 -0.46 -18.05
CA ARG A 249 9.99 0.57 -17.71
C ARG A 249 8.67 0.44 -18.49
N LYS A 250 8.73 0.17 -19.77
CA LYS A 250 7.52 -0.02 -20.61
C LYS A 250 6.71 -1.23 -20.19
N THR A 251 7.38 -2.29 -19.76
CA THR A 251 6.74 -3.51 -19.23
C THR A 251 5.98 -3.20 -17.94
N TYR A 252 6.62 -2.54 -16.98
CA TYR A 252 5.95 -2.12 -15.73
C TYR A 252 4.74 -1.22 -15.99
N ILE A 253 4.85 -0.23 -16.88
CA ILE A 253 3.73 0.63 -17.26
C ILE A 253 2.58 -0.18 -17.88
N SER A 254 2.88 -1.18 -18.70
CA SER A 254 1.87 -2.04 -19.31
C SER A 254 1.08 -2.82 -18.25
N TYR A 255 1.76 -3.48 -17.32
CA TYR A 255 1.10 -4.22 -16.23
C TYR A 255 0.37 -3.32 -15.26
N TYR A 256 0.94 -2.17 -14.91
CA TYR A 256 0.26 -1.15 -14.12
C TYR A 256 -1.08 -0.73 -14.72
N LYS A 257 -1.12 -0.45 -16.03
CA LYS A 257 -2.37 -0.11 -16.74
C LYS A 257 -3.37 -1.26 -16.74
N LYS A 258 -2.90 -2.51 -16.87
CA LYS A 258 -3.76 -3.70 -16.87
C LYS A 258 -4.41 -3.91 -15.50
N ILE A 259 -3.63 -3.90 -14.43
CA ILE A 259 -4.17 -4.08 -13.08
C ILE A 259 -5.13 -2.96 -12.69
N VAL A 260 -4.80 -1.69 -12.97
CA VAL A 260 -5.71 -0.57 -12.68
C VAL A 260 -7.03 -0.69 -13.43
N LYS A 261 -7.00 -1.15 -14.69
CA LYS A 261 -8.22 -1.42 -15.47
C LYS A 261 -9.07 -2.53 -14.82
N ALA A 262 -8.45 -3.56 -14.28
CA ALA A 262 -9.12 -4.67 -13.60
C ALA A 262 -9.71 -4.22 -12.25
N VAL A 263 -8.90 -3.57 -11.42
CA VAL A 263 -9.28 -3.04 -10.11
C VAL A 263 -10.47 -2.07 -10.21
N ALA A 264 -10.44 -1.15 -11.15
CA ALA A 264 -11.52 -0.16 -11.32
C ALA A 264 -12.90 -0.79 -11.57
N LYS A 265 -12.96 -2.01 -12.13
CA LYS A 265 -14.22 -2.74 -12.37
C LYS A 265 -14.81 -3.36 -11.10
N CYS A 266 -13.98 -3.56 -10.07
CA CYS A 266 -14.38 -4.21 -8.82
C CYS A 266 -14.81 -3.21 -7.73
N GLN A 267 -14.74 -1.89 -8.01
CA GLN A 267 -15.13 -0.86 -7.04
C GLN A 267 -16.62 -0.93 -6.72
N GLN A 268 -16.95 -0.89 -5.43
CA GLN A 268 -18.34 -0.84 -4.97
C GLN A 268 -18.93 0.57 -5.16
N GLU A 269 -20.25 0.65 -5.14
CA GLU A 269 -20.96 1.91 -5.39
C GLU A 269 -20.57 3.03 -4.39
N GLU A 270 -20.39 2.68 -3.11
CA GLU A 270 -19.94 3.61 -2.07
C GLU A 270 -18.46 4.02 -2.17
N GLY A 271 -17.70 3.48 -3.14
CA GLY A 271 -16.33 3.89 -3.43
C GLY A 271 -15.23 3.01 -2.84
N TYR A 272 -15.53 2.08 -1.95
CA TYR A 272 -14.56 1.11 -1.42
C TYR A 272 -14.45 -0.14 -2.30
N TRP A 273 -13.50 -1.03 -1.98
CA TRP A 273 -13.44 -2.39 -2.48
C TRP A 273 -13.66 -3.37 -1.33
N THR A 274 -14.44 -4.43 -1.61
CA THR A 274 -14.58 -5.54 -0.68
C THR A 274 -13.28 -6.33 -0.60
N ARG A 275 -13.06 -7.04 0.50
CA ARG A 275 -11.87 -7.87 0.73
C ARG A 275 -11.64 -8.89 -0.37
N SER A 276 -12.71 -9.49 -0.91
CA SER A 276 -12.66 -10.31 -2.12
C SER A 276 -13.09 -9.48 -3.32
N MET A 277 -12.20 -9.35 -4.31
CA MET A 277 -12.36 -8.42 -5.43
C MET A 277 -13.48 -8.82 -6.40
N VAL A 278 -13.53 -10.09 -6.77
CA VAL A 278 -14.50 -10.61 -7.78
C VAL A 278 -15.64 -11.39 -7.16
N ASP A 279 -15.63 -11.57 -5.86
CA ASP A 279 -16.69 -12.23 -5.09
C ASP A 279 -17.01 -11.43 -3.82
N PRO A 280 -17.70 -10.28 -3.96
CA PRO A 280 -18.01 -9.42 -2.82
C PRO A 280 -18.77 -10.13 -1.68
N GLU A 281 -19.54 -11.16 -2.00
CA GLU A 281 -20.32 -11.93 -1.04
C GLU A 281 -19.46 -12.86 -0.16
N GLN A 282 -18.26 -13.23 -0.61
CA GLN A 282 -17.30 -14.03 0.16
C GLN A 282 -16.95 -13.36 1.49
N ALA A 283 -16.73 -12.06 1.48
CA ALA A 283 -16.40 -11.26 2.64
C ALA A 283 -16.92 -9.83 2.47
N PRO A 284 -18.24 -9.65 2.62
CA PRO A 284 -18.92 -8.39 2.34
C PRO A 284 -18.51 -7.28 3.31
N GLY A 285 -18.80 -6.05 2.91
CA GLY A 285 -18.58 -4.85 3.71
C GLY A 285 -17.29 -4.11 3.36
N ARG A 286 -17.14 -2.99 4.05
CA ARG A 286 -16.11 -1.99 3.81
C ARG A 286 -14.73 -2.50 4.18
N GLU A 287 -13.73 -2.13 3.37
CA GLU A 287 -12.31 -2.41 3.65
C GLU A 287 -11.47 -1.22 3.22
N THR A 288 -10.67 -0.70 4.15
CA THR A 288 -9.97 0.58 3.96
C THR A 288 -8.56 0.42 3.42
N SER A 289 -7.81 -0.63 3.80
CA SER A 289 -6.40 -0.73 3.41
C SER A 289 -6.21 -0.92 1.90
N GLY A 290 -6.93 -1.85 1.29
CA GLY A 290 -6.93 -2.03 -0.16
C GLY A 290 -7.46 -0.81 -0.89
N THR A 291 -8.57 -0.22 -0.39
CA THR A 291 -9.16 1.00 -0.95
C THR A 291 -8.16 2.16 -0.97
N ALA A 292 -7.43 2.39 0.12
CA ALA A 292 -6.44 3.46 0.22
C ALA A 292 -5.24 3.24 -0.72
N LEU A 293 -4.74 2.00 -0.81
CA LEU A 293 -3.67 1.65 -1.73
C LEU A 293 -4.06 1.84 -3.20
N PHE A 294 -5.29 1.45 -3.57
CA PHE A 294 -5.83 1.71 -4.91
C PHE A 294 -5.98 3.20 -5.18
N ALA A 295 -6.55 3.96 -4.24
CA ALA A 295 -6.70 5.40 -4.37
C ALA A 295 -5.34 6.08 -4.56
N TYR A 296 -4.33 5.73 -3.74
CA TYR A 296 -2.97 6.21 -3.88
C TYR A 296 -2.39 5.93 -5.26
N GLY A 297 -2.33 4.65 -5.62
CA GLY A 297 -1.65 4.26 -6.85
C GLY A 297 -2.36 4.79 -8.11
N ILE A 298 -3.70 4.76 -8.16
CA ILE A 298 -4.46 5.28 -9.31
C ILE A 298 -4.28 6.81 -9.42
N GLN A 299 -4.39 7.55 -8.29
CA GLN A 299 -4.24 9.00 -8.31
C GLN A 299 -2.82 9.40 -8.73
N TRP A 300 -1.80 8.73 -8.20
CA TRP A 300 -0.43 8.96 -8.63
C TRP A 300 -0.26 8.78 -10.14
N GLY A 301 -0.84 7.73 -10.69
CA GLY A 301 -0.79 7.46 -12.13
C GLY A 301 -1.48 8.54 -12.98
N ILE A 302 -2.61 9.08 -12.52
CA ILE A 302 -3.30 10.20 -13.16
C ILE A 302 -2.44 11.46 -13.06
N ASN A 303 -1.94 11.77 -11.88
CA ASN A 303 -1.13 12.96 -11.59
C ASN A 303 0.14 13.04 -12.44
N ASN A 304 0.70 11.87 -12.81
CA ASN A 304 1.94 11.76 -13.56
C ASN A 304 1.76 11.33 -15.03
N GLY A 305 0.51 11.29 -15.54
CA GLY A 305 0.21 11.05 -16.95
C GLY A 305 0.34 9.58 -17.41
N TYR A 306 0.49 8.64 -16.50
CA TYR A 306 0.51 7.20 -16.81
C TYR A 306 -0.88 6.63 -17.03
N LEU A 307 -1.87 7.15 -16.31
CA LEU A 307 -3.26 6.74 -16.37
C LEU A 307 -4.15 7.84 -16.94
N SER A 308 -5.20 7.43 -17.64
CA SER A 308 -6.21 8.35 -18.17
C SER A 308 -7.01 9.04 -17.06
N LYS A 309 -7.34 10.31 -17.27
CA LYS A 309 -8.25 11.09 -16.41
C LYS A 309 -9.63 10.44 -16.21
N LYS A 310 -10.04 9.49 -17.06
CA LYS A 310 -11.29 8.72 -16.89
C LYS A 310 -11.37 7.98 -15.55
N TYR A 311 -10.24 7.66 -14.94
CA TYR A 311 -10.17 7.00 -13.62
C TYR A 311 -10.35 7.98 -12.46
N GLN A 312 -10.42 9.30 -12.69
CA GLN A 312 -10.59 10.28 -11.62
C GLN A 312 -11.87 10.01 -10.82
N LYS A 313 -12.98 9.70 -11.51
CA LYS A 313 -14.24 9.33 -10.84
C LYS A 313 -14.09 8.14 -9.88
N THR A 314 -13.26 7.16 -10.21
CA THR A 314 -12.93 6.03 -9.33
C THR A 314 -12.21 6.51 -8.08
N VAL A 315 -11.22 7.40 -8.23
CA VAL A 315 -10.48 7.96 -7.09
C VAL A 315 -11.37 8.87 -6.24
N ASP A 316 -12.19 9.72 -6.85
CA ASP A 316 -13.09 10.63 -6.11
C ASP A 316 -14.09 9.86 -5.24
N LYS A 317 -14.64 8.76 -5.74
CA LYS A 317 -15.48 7.85 -4.95
C LYS A 317 -14.68 7.21 -3.80
N ALA A 318 -13.47 6.72 -4.07
CA ALA A 318 -12.61 6.14 -3.05
C ALA A 318 -12.24 7.18 -1.97
N TRP A 319 -11.89 8.39 -2.38
CA TRP A 319 -11.59 9.47 -1.45
C TRP A 319 -12.80 9.87 -0.62
N SER A 320 -13.99 9.95 -1.22
CA SER A 320 -15.25 10.20 -0.49
C SER A 320 -15.47 9.15 0.60
N TYR A 321 -15.27 7.86 0.29
CA TYR A 321 -15.33 6.81 1.30
C TYR A 321 -14.27 6.99 2.38
N LEU A 322 -13.01 7.21 2.00
CA LEU A 322 -11.89 7.34 2.94
C LEU A 322 -12.10 8.51 3.90
N ALA A 323 -12.51 9.66 3.40
CA ALA A 323 -12.59 10.89 4.19
C ALA A 323 -13.90 11.01 4.99
N ASN A 324 -15.03 10.45 4.52
CA ASN A 324 -16.33 10.60 5.17
C ASN A 324 -16.77 9.38 5.99
N ILE A 325 -16.18 8.19 5.72
CA ILE A 325 -16.62 6.94 6.33
C ILE A 325 -15.47 6.25 7.09
N ALA A 326 -14.32 6.08 6.45
CA ALA A 326 -13.18 5.41 7.07
C ALA A 326 -12.52 6.26 8.16
N LEU A 327 -12.37 7.57 7.91
CA LEU A 327 -11.89 8.53 8.90
C LEU A 327 -12.93 8.72 10.01
N GLN A 328 -12.54 8.42 11.25
CA GLN A 328 -13.40 8.58 12.40
C GLN A 328 -13.31 10.00 13.00
N PRO A 329 -14.31 10.44 13.78
CA PRO A 329 -14.30 11.76 14.39
C PRO A 329 -13.08 12.06 15.27
N ASP A 330 -12.49 11.04 15.89
CA ASP A 330 -11.29 11.14 16.73
C ASP A 330 -9.98 11.21 15.93
N GLY A 331 -10.03 11.04 14.61
CA GLY A 331 -8.87 11.05 13.72
C GLY A 331 -8.28 9.67 13.44
N THR A 332 -8.86 8.60 13.96
CA THR A 332 -8.43 7.23 13.61
C THR A 332 -9.01 6.81 12.26
N VAL A 333 -8.35 5.85 11.60
CA VAL A 333 -8.76 5.30 10.31
C VAL A 333 -9.31 3.89 10.52
N GLY A 334 -10.62 3.76 10.47
CA GLY A 334 -11.33 2.51 10.72
C GLY A 334 -11.55 1.65 9.48
N TYR A 335 -12.30 0.55 9.68
CA TYR A 335 -12.65 -0.42 8.63
C TYR A 335 -11.44 -1.07 7.96
N VAL A 336 -10.32 -1.21 8.66
CA VAL A 336 -9.13 -1.89 8.14
C VAL A 336 -9.19 -3.37 8.48
N GLN A 337 -9.10 -4.23 7.47
CA GLN A 337 -8.97 -5.66 7.72
C GLN A 337 -7.69 -5.93 8.53
N PRO A 338 -7.75 -6.66 9.66
CA PRO A 338 -6.57 -7.08 10.41
C PRO A 338 -5.52 -7.79 9.53
N ILE A 339 -4.34 -8.04 10.09
CA ILE A 339 -3.30 -8.83 9.43
C ILE A 339 -3.90 -10.15 8.92
N GLY A 340 -3.60 -10.49 7.68
CA GLY A 340 -4.13 -11.66 7.00
C GLY A 340 -3.64 -11.71 5.56
N GLU A 341 -3.97 -12.78 4.86
CA GLU A 341 -3.50 -13.08 3.50
C GLU A 341 -4.63 -13.33 2.50
N LYS A 342 -5.88 -13.21 2.91
CA LYS A 342 -7.07 -13.46 2.09
C LYS A 342 -8.32 -12.78 2.64
N ALA A 343 -9.39 -12.80 1.84
CA ALA A 343 -10.72 -12.46 2.30
C ALA A 343 -11.28 -13.58 3.18
N ILE A 344 -11.52 -13.30 4.47
CA ILE A 344 -12.00 -14.30 5.44
C ILE A 344 -13.51 -14.12 5.61
N PRO A 345 -14.34 -15.13 5.27
CA PRO A 345 -15.77 -15.10 5.51
C PRO A 345 -16.10 -14.90 6.99
N GLY A 346 -17.09 -14.04 7.28
CA GLY A 346 -17.52 -13.78 8.65
C GLY A 346 -16.57 -12.94 9.51
N GLN A 347 -15.39 -12.56 9.00
CA GLN A 347 -14.47 -11.67 9.73
C GLN A 347 -15.11 -10.29 9.92
N VAL A 348 -15.23 -9.85 11.17
CA VAL A 348 -15.77 -8.54 11.51
C VAL A 348 -14.74 -7.46 11.23
N VAL A 349 -15.10 -6.52 10.35
CA VAL A 349 -14.32 -5.31 10.06
C VAL A 349 -15.25 -4.11 10.19
N ASN A 350 -14.96 -3.22 11.12
CA ASN A 350 -15.81 -2.07 11.45
C ASN A 350 -14.99 -0.82 11.76
N GLN A 351 -15.65 0.26 12.18
CA GLN A 351 -15.00 1.55 12.48
C GLN A 351 -13.92 1.48 13.55
N LYS A 352 -13.90 0.45 14.39
CA LYS A 352 -12.88 0.24 15.44
C LYS A 352 -11.71 -0.63 14.96
N SER A 353 -11.80 -1.17 13.75
CA SER A 353 -10.74 -1.97 13.14
C SER A 353 -9.68 -1.04 12.58
N VAL A 354 -8.71 -0.66 13.40
CA VAL A 354 -7.63 0.29 13.11
C VAL A 354 -6.29 -0.46 13.08
N THR A 355 -5.41 -0.13 12.13
CA THR A 355 -4.06 -0.69 12.05
C THR A 355 -3.05 0.35 11.61
N ASN A 356 -1.76 0.12 11.94
CA ASN A 356 -0.64 0.94 11.48
C ASN A 356 -0.57 1.01 9.95
N PHE A 357 -0.60 -0.12 9.25
CA PHE A 357 -0.53 -0.16 7.78
C PHE A 357 -1.74 0.48 7.08
N GLY A 358 -2.93 0.38 7.68
CA GLY A 358 -4.12 1.06 7.16
C GLY A 358 -4.01 2.57 7.25
N THR A 359 -3.47 3.07 8.37
CA THR A 359 -3.19 4.51 8.55
C THR A 359 -2.12 4.99 7.57
N GLY A 360 -1.03 4.21 7.39
CA GLY A 360 0.02 4.53 6.40
C GLY A 360 -0.51 4.60 4.97
N ALA A 361 -1.32 3.62 4.55
CA ALA A 361 -1.96 3.61 3.24
C ALA A 361 -2.90 4.81 3.03
N PHE A 362 -3.68 5.17 4.07
CA PHE A 362 -4.55 6.36 4.05
C PHE A 362 -3.74 7.65 3.83
N LEU A 363 -2.62 7.82 4.53
CA LEU A 363 -1.75 9.00 4.37
C LEU A 363 -1.17 9.09 2.96
N LEU A 364 -0.75 7.97 2.36
CA LEU A 364 -0.32 7.94 0.96
C LEU A 364 -1.42 8.43 0.01
N ALA A 365 -2.65 7.90 0.17
CA ALA A 365 -3.80 8.29 -0.65
C ALA A 365 -4.15 9.78 -0.48
N ALA A 366 -4.18 10.27 0.75
CA ALA A 366 -4.51 11.65 1.07
C ALA A 366 -3.49 12.64 0.45
N CYS A 367 -2.19 12.34 0.54
CA CYS A 367 -1.15 13.18 -0.04
C CYS A 367 -1.26 13.26 -1.57
N GLU A 368 -1.52 12.12 -2.25
CA GLU A 368 -1.68 12.14 -3.71
C GLU A 368 -2.97 12.83 -4.14
N TYR A 369 -4.05 12.69 -3.38
CA TYR A 369 -5.29 13.40 -3.66
C TYR A 369 -5.13 14.91 -3.48
N ALA A 370 -4.43 15.35 -2.42
CA ALA A 370 -4.12 16.77 -2.22
C ALA A 370 -3.28 17.35 -3.39
N ARG A 371 -2.26 16.61 -3.87
CA ARG A 371 -1.48 17.01 -5.05
C ARG A 371 -2.31 17.10 -6.33
N HIS A 372 -3.37 16.32 -6.45
CA HIS A 372 -4.30 16.43 -7.56
C HIS A 372 -5.06 17.74 -7.51
N LEU A 373 -5.53 18.15 -6.35
CA LEU A 373 -6.28 19.39 -6.14
C LEU A 373 -5.41 20.66 -6.31
N GLU A 374 -4.09 20.54 -6.25
CA GLU A 374 -3.13 21.64 -6.49
C GLU A 374 -2.85 21.88 -7.99
N LYS A 375 -3.31 20.98 -8.90
CA LYS A 375 -3.11 21.07 -10.36
C LYS A 375 -4.26 21.73 -11.07
#